data_483a8a9b1f7a1c6c4e310123c007bfc8
#
_entry.id   483a8a9b1f7a1c6c4e310123c007bfc8
#
_cell.length_a   1.000
_cell.length_b   1.000
_cell.length_c   1.000
_cell.angle_alpha   90.00
_cell.angle_beta   90.00
_cell.angle_gamma   90.00
#
_symmetry.space_group_name_H-M   'P 1'
#
loop_
_entity.id
_entity.type
_entity.pdbx_description
1 polymer ?
#
loop_
_entity_poly.entity_id
_entity_poly.type
_entity_poly.pdbx_seq_one_letter_code
_entity_poly.pdbx_strand_id
1 'polypeptide(L)'
;MRARLVLAGLLYAACASGDQTVTVGPGLSFSPPSVSVASGEKVTWSWAAGPHSSTSDSAAGPEVWDSGVRSTGSFDHVFTTPGTYPYYCVVHSFPGGTAMNGVVEVLAPATPSPTPTNVPGTPVPLQATAVPMLGAAGKLALALGLAALSYFLLSRRS
;
A
#
# COMPACT_ATOMS: atom_id res chain seq x y z
N MET A 1 -2.73 34.14 -16.75
CA MET A 1 -2.85 32.69 -16.75
C MET A 1 -2.06 32.14 -15.56
N ARG A 2 -2.73 31.61 -14.53
CA ARG A 2 -2.07 31.04 -13.34
C ARG A 2 -2.00 29.52 -13.50
N ALA A 3 -0.81 28.99 -13.73
CA ALA A 3 -0.58 27.56 -13.80
C ALA A 3 -0.82 26.94 -12.41
N ARG A 4 -1.82 26.06 -12.27
CA ARG A 4 -2.02 25.22 -11.09
C ARG A 4 -1.08 24.02 -11.20
N LEU A 5 -0.05 24.02 -10.36
CA LEU A 5 0.79 22.87 -10.16
C LEU A 5 -0.03 21.80 -9.42
N VAL A 6 -0.45 20.74 -10.13
CA VAL A 6 -1.08 19.58 -9.50
C VAL A 6 0.07 18.72 -8.97
N LEU A 7 0.28 18.78 -7.66
CA LEU A 7 1.20 17.88 -6.97
C LEU A 7 0.54 16.50 -6.91
N ALA A 8 0.87 15.61 -7.83
CA ALA A 8 0.49 14.21 -7.75
C ALA A 8 1.24 13.59 -6.56
N GLY A 9 0.56 13.49 -5.42
CA GLY A 9 1.07 12.74 -4.28
C GLY A 9 1.18 11.28 -4.65
N LEU A 10 2.40 10.75 -4.81
CA LEU A 10 2.65 9.31 -4.79
C LEU A 10 2.25 8.83 -3.39
N LEU A 11 1.10 8.15 -3.30
CA LEU A 11 0.84 7.31 -2.13
C LEU A 11 1.85 6.15 -2.20
N TYR A 12 2.93 6.27 -1.47
CA TYR A 12 3.73 5.10 -1.10
C TYR A 12 2.86 4.26 -0.17
N ALA A 13 2.30 3.17 -0.70
CA ALA A 13 1.73 2.13 0.13
C ALA A 13 2.84 1.68 1.09
N ALA A 14 2.60 1.83 2.38
CA ALA A 14 3.49 1.30 3.40
C ALA A 14 3.65 -0.20 3.11
N CYS A 15 4.87 -0.61 2.78
CA CYS A 15 5.23 -2.00 2.59
C CYS A 15 4.85 -2.74 3.86
N ALA A 16 3.90 -3.67 3.78
CA ALA A 16 3.76 -4.68 4.78
C ALA A 16 5.04 -5.54 4.70
N SER A 17 5.98 -5.25 5.58
CA SER A 17 7.17 -6.05 5.79
C SER A 17 6.71 -7.29 6.56
N GLY A 18 6.91 -8.47 6.00
CA GLY A 18 6.57 -9.73 6.63
C GLY A 18 6.08 -10.79 5.64
N ASP A 19 6.14 -12.05 6.09
CA ASP A 19 5.64 -13.20 5.35
C ASP A 19 4.18 -13.01 4.92
N GLN A 20 3.85 -13.39 3.70
CA GLN A 20 2.51 -13.26 3.13
C GLN A 20 1.87 -14.63 2.91
N THR A 21 0.54 -14.69 2.98
CA THR A 21 -0.22 -15.90 2.69
C THR A 21 -1.22 -15.64 1.57
N VAL A 22 -1.26 -16.57 0.61
CA VAL A 22 -2.20 -16.58 -0.50
C VAL A 22 -3.08 -17.83 -0.37
N THR A 23 -4.39 -17.66 -0.32
CA THR A 23 -5.34 -18.75 -0.38
C THR A 23 -5.51 -19.21 -1.83
N VAL A 24 -5.41 -20.51 -2.09
CA VAL A 24 -5.57 -21.16 -3.39
C VAL A 24 -6.95 -21.81 -3.47
N GLY A 25 -7.82 -21.33 -4.38
CA GLY A 25 -9.24 -21.68 -4.38
C GLY A 25 -10.01 -21.04 -3.20
N PRO A 26 -11.31 -21.42 -2.97
CA PRO A 26 -12.15 -22.19 -3.88
C PRO A 26 -12.41 -21.44 -5.20
N GLY A 27 -12.66 -22.19 -6.27
CA GLY A 27 -12.80 -21.64 -7.62
C GLY A 27 -11.44 -21.40 -8.29
N LEU A 28 -11.45 -20.67 -9.41
CA LEU A 28 -10.25 -20.42 -10.22
C LEU A 28 -9.56 -19.13 -9.77
N SER A 29 -9.12 -19.07 -8.53
CA SER A 29 -8.55 -17.83 -7.96
C SER A 29 -7.44 -18.08 -6.94
N PHE A 30 -6.54 -17.10 -6.87
CA PHE A 30 -5.63 -16.84 -5.76
C PHE A 30 -6.17 -15.65 -4.97
N SER A 31 -6.13 -15.72 -3.63
CA SER A 31 -6.65 -14.65 -2.78
C SER A 31 -5.68 -14.32 -1.62
N PRO A 32 -5.12 -13.12 -1.58
CA PRO A 32 -5.21 -12.06 -2.58
C PRO A 32 -4.48 -12.47 -3.90
N PRO A 33 -4.85 -11.90 -5.05
CA PRO A 33 -4.20 -12.22 -6.33
C PRO A 33 -2.83 -11.56 -6.48
N SER A 34 -2.52 -10.55 -5.67
CA SER A 34 -1.23 -9.86 -5.64
C SER A 34 -0.79 -9.68 -4.21
N VAL A 35 0.48 -9.96 -3.94
CA VAL A 35 1.14 -9.74 -2.65
C VAL A 35 2.49 -9.07 -2.85
N SER A 36 2.93 -8.29 -1.85
CA SER A 36 4.25 -7.69 -1.82
C SER A 36 5.01 -8.19 -0.59
N VAL A 37 6.26 -8.59 -0.79
CA VAL A 37 7.18 -9.04 0.26
C VAL A 37 8.52 -8.30 0.13
N ALA A 38 9.28 -8.19 1.21
CA ALA A 38 10.65 -7.73 1.12
C ALA A 38 11.56 -8.89 0.71
N SER A 39 12.73 -8.57 0.14
CA SER A 39 13.76 -9.57 -0.13
C SER A 39 14.17 -10.29 1.17
N GLY A 40 14.14 -11.61 1.15
CA GLY A 40 14.35 -12.50 2.30
C GLY A 40 13.07 -13.00 2.96
N GLU A 41 11.91 -12.46 2.61
CA GLU A 41 10.63 -12.89 3.15
C GLU A 41 9.98 -13.99 2.31
N LYS A 42 8.95 -14.61 2.87
CA LYS A 42 8.31 -15.81 2.36
C LYS A 42 6.87 -15.53 1.92
N VAL A 43 6.44 -16.19 0.85
CA VAL A 43 5.03 -16.34 0.51
C VAL A 43 4.61 -17.79 0.74
N THR A 44 3.49 -17.98 1.44
CA THR A 44 2.85 -19.28 1.68
C THR A 44 1.58 -19.37 0.86
N TRP A 45 1.49 -20.33 -0.05
CA TRP A 45 0.23 -20.69 -0.72
C TRP A 45 -0.47 -21.79 0.08
N SER A 46 -1.70 -21.54 0.52
CA SER A 46 -2.52 -22.45 1.31
C SER A 46 -3.76 -22.88 0.55
N TRP A 47 -3.92 -24.18 0.30
CA TRP A 47 -5.02 -24.73 -0.48
C TRP A 47 -6.31 -24.84 0.34
N ALA A 48 -7.33 -24.05 -0.04
CA ALA A 48 -8.70 -24.17 0.46
C ALA A 48 -9.49 -25.20 -0.35
N ALA A 49 -9.14 -25.41 -1.62
CA ALA A 49 -9.70 -26.41 -2.52
C ALA A 49 -8.72 -26.67 -3.68
N GLY A 50 -8.98 -27.67 -4.50
CA GLY A 50 -8.16 -28.03 -5.66
C GLY A 50 -8.95 -28.87 -6.67
N PRO A 51 -8.27 -29.36 -7.75
CA PRO A 51 -6.81 -29.38 -7.97
C PRO A 51 -6.26 -28.05 -8.52
N HIS A 52 -5.24 -27.48 -7.88
CA HIS A 52 -4.57 -26.25 -8.30
C HIS A 52 -3.05 -26.35 -8.07
N SER A 53 -2.28 -25.50 -8.76
CA SER A 53 -0.86 -25.28 -8.47
C SER A 53 -0.57 -23.80 -8.26
N SER A 54 0.59 -23.49 -7.68
CA SER A 54 1.26 -22.20 -7.78
C SER A 54 2.57 -22.42 -8.51
N THR A 55 2.66 -21.92 -9.74
CA THR A 55 3.81 -22.17 -10.63
C THR A 55 4.26 -20.83 -11.19
N SER A 56 5.54 -20.47 -11.01
CA SER A 56 6.12 -19.24 -11.52
C SER A 56 6.11 -19.18 -13.04
N ASP A 57 5.90 -17.98 -13.60
CA ASP A 57 6.25 -17.72 -14.99
C ASP A 57 7.77 -17.51 -15.08
N SER A 58 8.49 -18.54 -15.52
CA SER A 58 9.96 -18.56 -15.56
C SER A 58 10.57 -17.50 -16.49
N ALA A 59 9.77 -16.88 -17.37
CA ALA A 59 10.22 -15.78 -18.21
C ALA A 59 10.31 -14.44 -17.45
N ALA A 60 9.73 -14.37 -16.25
CA ALA A 60 9.64 -13.13 -15.48
C ALA A 60 10.86 -12.82 -14.61
N GLY A 61 11.82 -13.76 -14.46
CA GLY A 61 13.02 -13.49 -13.66
C GLY A 61 13.63 -14.73 -13.00
N PRO A 62 14.61 -14.53 -12.10
CA PRO A 62 15.39 -15.61 -11.52
C PRO A 62 14.65 -16.44 -10.45
N GLU A 63 13.55 -15.91 -9.87
CA GLU A 63 12.77 -16.66 -8.88
C GLU A 63 11.87 -17.67 -9.59
N VAL A 64 12.17 -18.94 -9.41
CA VAL A 64 11.45 -20.07 -10.05
C VAL A 64 10.94 -21.00 -8.98
N TRP A 65 9.63 -21.33 -9.03
CA TRP A 65 9.01 -22.30 -8.15
C TRP A 65 7.90 -23.07 -8.85
N ASP A 66 7.60 -24.24 -8.32
CA ASP A 66 6.43 -25.05 -8.68
C ASP A 66 5.97 -25.84 -7.45
N SER A 67 4.76 -25.59 -7.02
CA SER A 67 4.16 -26.32 -5.91
C SER A 67 3.76 -27.76 -6.27
N GLY A 68 3.71 -28.08 -7.55
CA GLY A 68 2.94 -29.20 -8.07
C GLY A 68 1.43 -28.99 -7.88
N VAL A 69 0.63 -29.89 -8.47
CA VAL A 69 -0.84 -29.86 -8.34
C VAL A 69 -1.25 -30.43 -6.98
N ARG A 70 -2.07 -29.67 -6.22
CA ARG A 70 -2.52 -30.03 -4.87
C ARG A 70 -3.99 -29.71 -4.69
N SER A 71 -4.62 -30.36 -3.71
CA SER A 71 -6.00 -30.06 -3.29
C SER A 71 -6.08 -29.62 -1.83
N THR A 72 -4.99 -29.79 -1.06
CA THR A 72 -4.89 -29.45 0.38
C THR A 72 -3.45 -29.13 0.76
N GLY A 73 -3.23 -28.61 1.97
CA GLY A 73 -1.92 -28.29 2.52
C GLY A 73 -1.41 -26.93 2.08
N SER A 74 -0.11 -26.73 2.19
CA SER A 74 0.57 -25.48 1.84
C SER A 74 1.87 -25.73 1.07
N PHE A 75 2.37 -24.66 0.46
CA PHE A 75 3.67 -24.58 -0.20
C PHE A 75 4.28 -23.22 0.08
N ASP A 76 5.55 -23.19 0.42
CA ASP A 76 6.30 -21.99 0.77
C ASP A 76 7.41 -21.72 -0.25
N HIS A 77 7.64 -20.46 -0.59
CA HIS A 77 8.81 -19.99 -1.33
C HIS A 77 9.36 -18.71 -0.68
N VAL A 78 10.69 -18.68 -0.47
CA VAL A 78 11.40 -17.49 0.05
C VAL A 78 11.93 -16.71 -1.15
N PHE A 79 11.58 -15.44 -1.23
CA PHE A 79 12.00 -14.56 -2.32
C PHE A 79 13.25 -13.79 -1.93
N THR A 80 14.30 -13.89 -2.73
CA THR A 80 15.60 -13.26 -2.43
C THR A 80 15.94 -12.13 -3.38
N THR A 81 15.37 -12.13 -4.57
CA THR A 81 15.70 -11.18 -5.63
C THR A 81 14.55 -10.19 -5.85
N PRO A 82 14.78 -8.88 -5.71
CA PRO A 82 13.77 -7.87 -6.02
C PRO A 82 13.27 -7.97 -7.47
N GLY A 83 11.96 -7.85 -7.65
CA GLY A 83 11.34 -7.98 -8.97
C GLY A 83 9.83 -8.21 -8.89
N THR A 84 9.22 -8.37 -10.05
CA THR A 84 7.79 -8.71 -10.19
C THR A 84 7.68 -10.09 -10.81
N TYR A 85 7.04 -11.01 -10.10
CA TYR A 85 6.99 -12.44 -10.44
C TYR A 85 5.54 -12.88 -10.65
N PRO A 86 5.05 -12.88 -11.89
CA PRO A 86 3.78 -13.49 -12.24
C PRO A 86 3.83 -15.01 -12.00
N TYR A 87 2.70 -15.55 -11.59
CA TYR A 87 2.52 -16.98 -11.41
C TYR A 87 1.11 -17.42 -11.83
N TYR A 88 0.94 -18.70 -12.06
CA TYR A 88 -0.31 -19.26 -12.58
C TYR A 88 -0.57 -20.67 -12.04
N CYS A 89 -1.79 -21.15 -12.25
CA CYS A 89 -2.17 -22.54 -12.01
C CYS A 89 -2.04 -23.35 -13.31
N VAL A 90 -1.17 -24.35 -13.37
CA VAL A 90 -0.95 -25.15 -14.59
C VAL A 90 -2.18 -25.93 -15.07
N VAL A 91 -3.17 -26.16 -14.18
CA VAL A 91 -4.43 -26.85 -14.51
C VAL A 91 -5.40 -25.93 -15.24
N HIS A 92 -5.36 -24.61 -14.95
CA HIS A 92 -6.38 -23.65 -15.36
C HIS A 92 -5.84 -22.45 -16.13
N SER A 93 -4.52 -22.39 -16.35
CA SER A 93 -3.86 -21.30 -17.09
C SER A 93 -2.54 -21.78 -17.69
N PHE A 94 -1.76 -20.86 -18.26
CA PHE A 94 -0.45 -21.06 -18.87
C PHE A 94 0.40 -19.80 -18.65
N PRO A 95 1.72 -19.82 -18.91
CA PRO A 95 2.57 -18.63 -18.83
C PRO A 95 2.01 -17.44 -19.61
N GLY A 96 1.87 -16.27 -18.96
CA GLY A 96 1.24 -15.09 -19.55
C GLY A 96 -0.29 -15.17 -19.71
N GLY A 97 -0.92 -16.28 -19.30
CA GLY A 97 -2.38 -16.44 -19.35
C GLY A 97 -3.11 -15.59 -18.32
N THR A 98 -4.42 -15.36 -18.55
CA THR A 98 -5.24 -14.45 -17.74
C THR A 98 -6.29 -15.16 -16.87
N ALA A 99 -6.35 -16.51 -16.88
CA ALA A 99 -7.36 -17.25 -16.16
C ALA A 99 -7.04 -17.30 -14.65
N MET A 100 -6.44 -18.35 -14.14
CA MET A 100 -6.03 -18.44 -12.73
C MET A 100 -4.58 -18.01 -12.59
N ASN A 101 -4.33 -16.74 -12.29
CA ASN A 101 -3.01 -16.15 -12.16
C ASN A 101 -2.91 -15.21 -10.95
N GLY A 102 -1.69 -14.87 -10.57
CA GLY A 102 -1.37 -13.92 -9.52
C GLY A 102 0.00 -13.30 -9.73
N VAL A 103 0.40 -12.39 -8.83
CA VAL A 103 1.69 -11.69 -8.89
C VAL A 103 2.28 -11.60 -7.49
N VAL A 104 3.58 -11.87 -7.37
CA VAL A 104 4.39 -11.52 -6.20
C VAL A 104 5.31 -10.36 -6.58
N GLU A 105 5.25 -9.28 -5.82
CA GLU A 105 6.18 -8.15 -5.92
C GLU A 105 7.21 -8.26 -4.81
N VAL A 106 8.47 -8.40 -5.17
CA VAL A 106 9.59 -8.47 -4.22
C VAL A 106 10.29 -7.13 -4.18
N LEU A 107 10.28 -6.51 -3.04
CA LEU A 107 10.81 -5.17 -2.82
C LEU A 107 12.28 -5.24 -2.42
N ALA A 108 13.07 -4.30 -2.93
CA ALA A 108 14.43 -4.14 -2.46
C ALA A 108 14.45 -3.81 -0.97
N PRO A 109 15.49 -4.24 -0.22
CA PRO A 109 15.69 -3.81 1.15
C PRO A 109 15.63 -2.28 1.25
N ALA A 110 14.91 -1.75 2.24
CA ALA A 110 14.88 -0.31 2.46
C ALA A 110 16.31 0.18 2.69
N THR A 111 16.81 1.05 1.82
CA THR A 111 18.07 1.74 2.07
C THR A 111 17.90 2.57 3.33
N PRO A 112 18.72 2.39 4.39
CA PRO A 112 18.59 3.20 5.59
C PRO A 112 18.69 4.66 5.19
N SER A 113 17.66 5.43 5.53
CA SER A 113 17.71 6.89 5.38
C SER A 113 18.93 7.40 6.15
N PRO A 114 19.77 8.26 5.56
CA PRO A 114 20.92 8.79 6.30
C PRO A 114 20.39 9.44 7.59
N THR A 115 20.80 8.89 8.73
CA THR A 115 20.55 9.51 10.03
C THR A 115 21.10 10.93 9.94
N PRO A 116 20.31 11.98 10.23
CA PRO A 116 20.83 13.34 10.20
C PRO A 116 22.03 13.39 11.14
N THR A 117 23.21 13.53 10.57
CA THR A 117 24.43 13.73 11.35
C THR A 117 24.26 15.08 12.05
N ASN A 118 24.04 15.03 13.35
CA ASN A 118 23.98 16.22 14.18
C ASN A 118 25.39 16.82 14.20
N VAL A 119 25.67 17.75 13.28
CA VAL A 119 26.94 18.46 13.22
C VAL A 119 26.99 19.39 14.43
N PRO A 120 27.85 19.14 15.44
CA PRO A 120 27.97 20.04 16.58
C PRO A 120 28.49 21.39 16.09
N GLY A 121 27.71 22.44 16.20
CA GLY A 121 28.21 23.79 15.97
C GLY A 121 27.46 24.63 14.92
N THR A 122 26.45 24.09 14.22
CA THR A 122 25.59 24.92 13.38
C THR A 122 24.48 25.50 14.27
N PRO A 123 24.43 26.83 14.53
CA PRO A 123 23.31 27.42 15.26
C PRO A 123 22.03 27.17 14.46
N VAL A 124 21.11 26.41 15.03
CA VAL A 124 19.76 26.25 14.48
C VAL A 124 19.16 27.67 14.42
N PRO A 125 18.80 28.18 13.23
CA PRO A 125 18.06 29.43 13.17
C PRO A 125 16.76 29.21 13.95
N LEU A 126 16.57 29.96 15.02
CA LEU A 126 15.31 30.06 15.74
C LEU A 126 14.28 30.55 14.71
N GLN A 127 13.55 29.61 14.10
CA GLN A 127 12.33 29.96 13.39
C GLN A 127 11.38 30.50 14.45
N ALA A 128 11.27 31.82 14.48
CA ALA A 128 10.20 32.48 15.21
C ALA A 128 8.89 31.95 14.62
N THR A 129 8.23 31.05 15.33
CA THR A 129 6.84 30.71 15.06
C THR A 129 6.05 32.00 15.19
N ALA A 130 5.73 32.62 14.05
CA ALA A 130 4.79 33.73 14.02
C ALA A 130 3.47 33.20 14.56
N VAL A 131 3.18 33.50 15.81
CA VAL A 131 1.84 33.29 16.36
C VAL A 131 0.94 34.18 15.54
N PRO A 132 -0.06 33.68 14.81
CA PRO A 132 -0.98 34.53 14.10
C PRO A 132 -1.73 35.35 15.14
N MET A 133 -1.41 36.67 15.20
CA MET A 133 -2.21 37.62 15.93
C MET A 133 -3.61 37.56 15.34
N LEU A 134 -4.58 37.08 16.11
CA LEU A 134 -5.97 37.08 15.75
C LEU A 134 -6.39 38.57 15.67
N GLY A 135 -6.33 39.13 14.45
CA GLY A 135 -6.66 40.53 14.20
C GLY A 135 -8.13 40.80 14.58
N ALA A 136 -8.42 42.05 14.89
CA ALA A 136 -9.73 42.55 15.35
C ALA A 136 -10.91 42.15 14.43
N ALA A 137 -10.66 41.77 13.19
CA ALA A 137 -11.67 41.27 12.25
C ALA A 137 -12.33 39.93 12.68
N GLY A 138 -11.63 39.08 13.43
CA GLY A 138 -12.22 37.83 13.92
C GLY A 138 -13.27 38.01 15.00
N LYS A 139 -13.22 39.10 15.74
CA LYS A 139 -14.22 39.41 16.79
C LYS A 139 -15.54 39.92 16.22
N LEU A 140 -15.52 40.55 15.04
CA LEU A 140 -16.73 41.05 14.39
C LEU A 140 -17.57 39.94 13.75
N ALA A 141 -16.91 38.91 13.20
CA ALA A 141 -17.61 37.77 12.58
C ALA A 141 -18.40 36.94 13.62
N LEU A 142 -17.88 36.82 14.84
CA LEU A 142 -18.56 36.08 15.91
C LEU A 142 -19.80 36.81 16.42
N ALA A 143 -19.77 38.14 16.48
CA ALA A 143 -20.91 38.96 16.92
C ALA A 143 -22.07 38.92 15.91
N LEU A 144 -21.77 38.92 14.59
CA LEU A 144 -22.79 38.87 13.56
C LEU A 144 -23.43 37.48 13.45
N GLY A 145 -22.68 36.40 13.71
CA GLY A 145 -23.21 35.04 13.73
C GLY A 145 -24.24 34.79 14.85
N LEU A 146 -24.00 35.34 16.01
CA LEU A 146 -24.91 35.25 17.16
C LEU A 146 -26.20 36.05 16.96
N ALA A 147 -26.13 37.24 16.32
CA ALA A 147 -27.30 38.04 16.01
C ALA A 147 -28.22 37.36 14.98
N ALA A 148 -27.65 36.71 13.96
CA ALA A 148 -28.42 35.96 12.95
C ALA A 148 -29.14 34.75 13.55
N LEU A 149 -28.49 34.05 14.48
CA LEU A 149 -29.08 32.89 15.14
C LEU A 149 -30.26 33.27 16.04
N SER A 150 -30.15 34.39 16.74
CA SER A 150 -31.21 34.91 17.59
C SER A 150 -32.43 35.37 16.79
N TYR A 151 -32.22 35.98 15.63
CA TYR A 151 -33.30 36.40 14.73
C TYR A 151 -34.03 35.20 14.14
N PHE A 152 -33.33 34.17 13.75
CA PHE A 152 -33.91 32.93 13.19
C PHE A 152 -34.78 32.18 14.23
N LEU A 153 -34.35 32.16 15.50
CA LEU A 153 -35.10 31.46 16.56
C LEU A 153 -36.37 32.22 16.97
N LEU A 154 -36.38 33.56 16.88
CA LEU A 154 -37.55 34.38 17.18
C LEU A 154 -38.59 34.35 16.06
N SER A 155 -38.19 34.22 14.79
CA SER A 155 -39.11 34.17 13.64
C SER A 155 -39.90 32.86 13.52
N ARG A 156 -39.51 31.80 14.26
CA ARG A 156 -40.25 30.52 14.28
C ARG A 156 -41.30 30.38 15.38
N ARG A 157 -41.54 31.47 16.18
CA ARG A 157 -42.53 31.49 17.27
C ARG A 157 -43.76 32.37 16.97
N SER A 158 -43.92 32.77 15.73
CA SER A 158 -45.13 33.49 15.26
C SER A 158 -45.94 32.59 14.34
#